data_141f311fd86e1d407023f4e77175f62d
#
_entry.id   141f311fd86e1d407023f4e77175f62d
#
_cell.length_a   1.000
_cell.length_b   1.000
_cell.length_c   1.000
_cell.angle_alpha   90.00
_cell.angle_beta   90.00
_cell.angle_gamma   90.00
#
_symmetry.space_group_name_H-M   'P 1'
#
loop_
_entity.id
_entity.type
_entity.pdbx_description
1 polymer ?
#
loop_
_entity_poly.entity_id
_entity_poly.type
_entity_poly.pdbx_seq_one_letter_code
_entity_poly.pdbx_strand_id
1 'polypeptide(L)'
;MFKKRLLALICGVIFSFGFAPFDLWLLSILSVAVLVGLLNKSTNKEAFLVGYAFGFGMWLSGISWLYVSIHYHGNIGIISSSLIILIFISILSLYSGFLFLLNNVFESLSPKKIIFLTLPVAWTLMEFLRSYLFTGFPWLITGTMLADTFIDGYTPIIGAQGNSFILILLSVLVYKLYKNIIENRSALLLSLFVLLILMPSYFLKSVEWTSADNEIQVTLYQPNLTLEDKWSQFGIIKSQGMMEKAIEDANDGDLIVFPETALILSEKDNKPFMNLIRSKSFEKNITLITGIIEREDDYRIRNRLQTLGAMEDVYDKVKLVPFGEFIPLERYLGSFLDIIGLNLTNTLPGEAVKSIRTGKLKISPSICYEIAFDEHIRKTAKDSNILLTVSNDTWFGRSIGPIQHLEIAQNRALEHKKPLIRATNSGISAFVSKNGEIIERQTYFEDKTLTRNIILYSGNTFYSKYGNLPLLIFLILYVSFLSLRKLFHININ
;
A
#
# COMPACT_ATOMS: atom_id res chain seq x y z
N MET A 1 28.87 21.54 -0.12
CA MET A 1 28.25 20.33 -0.71
C MET A 1 28.01 19.23 0.32
N PHE A 2 29.00 18.74 1.06
CA PHE A 2 28.83 17.65 2.04
C PHE A 2 27.72 17.93 3.07
N LYS A 3 27.76 19.10 3.73
CA LYS A 3 26.74 19.50 4.74
C LYS A 3 25.30 19.47 4.18
N LYS A 4 25.10 19.92 2.91
CA LYS A 4 23.75 19.87 2.28
C LYS A 4 23.26 18.45 2.10
N ARG A 5 24.11 17.51 1.67
CA ARG A 5 23.74 16.11 1.48
C ARG A 5 23.46 15.41 2.81
N LEU A 6 24.29 15.69 3.82
CA LEU A 6 24.06 15.16 5.18
C LEU A 6 22.71 15.64 5.73
N LEU A 7 22.42 16.93 5.59
CA LEU A 7 21.12 17.48 6.03
C LEU A 7 19.96 16.89 5.23
N ALA A 8 20.12 16.69 3.92
CA ALA A 8 19.10 16.03 3.08
C ALA A 8 18.86 14.57 3.53
N LEU A 9 19.91 13.83 3.85
CA LEU A 9 19.79 12.47 4.39
C LEU A 9 19.00 12.47 5.71
N ILE A 10 19.30 13.37 6.62
CA ILE A 10 18.55 13.53 7.88
C ILE A 10 17.10 13.90 7.61
N CYS A 11 16.84 14.82 6.67
CA CYS A 11 15.47 15.13 6.23
C CYS A 11 14.74 13.88 5.71
N GLY A 12 15.43 13.01 4.95
CA GLY A 12 14.85 11.73 4.50
C GLY A 12 14.45 10.83 5.65
N VAL A 13 15.30 10.67 6.65
CA VAL A 13 14.98 9.90 7.87
C VAL A 13 13.77 10.50 8.60
N ILE A 14 13.76 11.83 8.80
CA ILE A 14 12.63 12.53 9.45
C ILE A 14 11.35 12.37 8.65
N PHE A 15 11.42 12.41 7.32
CA PHE A 15 10.28 12.25 6.43
C PHE A 15 9.58 10.91 6.64
N SER A 16 10.32 9.83 6.85
CA SER A 16 9.74 8.50 7.05
C SER A 16 8.93 8.36 8.35
N PHE A 17 9.14 9.25 9.34
CA PHE A 17 8.32 9.29 10.56
C PHE A 17 6.89 9.80 10.32
N GLY A 18 6.58 10.28 9.12
CA GLY A 18 5.21 10.56 8.73
C GLY A 18 4.34 9.34 8.52
N PHE A 19 4.95 8.18 8.24
CA PHE A 19 4.25 6.91 8.08
C PHE A 19 4.05 6.20 9.42
N ALA A 20 3.10 5.25 9.44
CA ALA A 20 2.90 4.38 10.57
C ALA A 20 4.21 3.62 10.92
N PRO A 21 4.48 3.40 12.21
CA PRO A 21 3.62 3.62 13.38
C PRO A 21 3.77 5.00 14.03
N PHE A 22 4.52 5.91 13.43
CA PHE A 22 4.85 7.19 14.06
C PHE A 22 3.78 8.26 13.80
N ASP A 23 3.18 8.28 12.61
CA ASP A 23 2.07 9.15 12.17
C ASP A 23 2.36 10.66 12.33
N LEU A 24 3.66 11.04 12.29
CA LEU A 24 4.14 12.40 12.45
C LEU A 24 4.21 13.14 11.11
N TRP A 25 3.14 13.10 10.32
CA TRP A 25 3.07 13.66 8.97
C TRP A 25 3.44 15.15 8.87
N LEU A 26 3.24 15.93 9.95
CA LEU A 26 3.70 17.33 10.00
C LEU A 26 5.24 17.45 9.95
N LEU A 27 5.98 16.50 10.53
CA LEU A 27 7.43 16.45 10.39
C LEU A 27 7.86 16.20 8.95
N SER A 28 7.08 15.41 8.20
CA SER A 28 7.34 15.18 6.76
C SER A 28 7.16 16.47 5.96
N ILE A 29 6.13 17.27 6.25
CA ILE A 29 5.97 18.61 5.66
C ILE A 29 7.18 19.51 5.95
N LEU A 30 7.62 19.56 7.22
CA LEU A 30 8.77 20.37 7.61
C LEU A 30 10.05 19.87 6.97
N SER A 31 10.26 18.56 6.91
CA SER A 31 11.40 17.93 6.24
C SER A 31 11.50 18.36 4.78
N VAL A 32 10.40 18.27 4.02
CA VAL A 32 10.36 18.70 2.61
C VAL A 32 10.51 20.22 2.51
N ALA A 33 9.94 21.01 3.39
CA ALA A 33 10.12 22.47 3.39
C ALA A 33 11.60 22.88 3.56
N VAL A 34 12.33 22.20 4.47
CA VAL A 34 13.80 22.39 4.62
C VAL A 34 14.52 21.99 3.33
N LEU A 35 14.14 20.88 2.72
CA LEU A 35 14.73 20.38 1.49
C LEU A 35 14.55 21.34 0.33
N VAL A 36 13.37 21.96 0.20
CA VAL A 36 13.13 23.04 -0.80
C VAL A 36 14.11 24.21 -0.59
N GLY A 37 14.38 24.58 0.66
CA GLY A 37 15.37 25.58 1.00
C GLY A 37 16.79 25.21 0.56
N LEU A 38 17.19 23.95 0.74
CA LEU A 38 18.51 23.44 0.34
C LEU A 38 18.72 23.45 -1.18
N LEU A 39 17.63 23.27 -1.94
CA LEU A 39 17.64 23.20 -3.40
C LEU A 39 17.63 24.56 -4.08
N ASN A 40 17.38 25.63 -3.32
CA ASN A 40 17.34 26.98 -3.89
C ASN A 40 18.68 27.31 -4.60
N LYS A 41 18.59 27.68 -5.90
CA LYS A 41 19.73 27.95 -6.79
C LYS A 41 20.72 26.79 -6.93
N SER A 42 20.28 25.54 -6.79
CA SER A 42 21.13 24.37 -7.03
C SER A 42 21.31 24.10 -8.53
N THR A 43 22.47 23.55 -8.88
CA THR A 43 22.68 22.98 -10.23
C THR A 43 21.93 21.65 -10.37
N ASN A 44 21.70 21.16 -11.58
CA ASN A 44 21.07 19.87 -11.84
C ASN A 44 21.78 18.72 -11.10
N LYS A 45 23.12 18.73 -11.11
CA LYS A 45 23.94 17.73 -10.40
C LYS A 45 23.76 17.81 -8.88
N GLU A 46 23.68 19.01 -8.32
CA GLU A 46 23.43 19.19 -6.89
C GLU A 46 22.02 18.74 -6.50
N ALA A 47 21.02 19.11 -7.28
CA ALA A 47 19.63 18.69 -7.07
C ALA A 47 19.51 17.16 -7.05
N PHE A 48 20.10 16.47 -8.03
CA PHE A 48 20.14 15.02 -8.06
C PHE A 48 20.81 14.42 -6.81
N LEU A 49 21.99 14.91 -6.42
CA LEU A 49 22.74 14.35 -5.30
C LEU A 49 22.10 14.64 -3.94
N VAL A 50 21.45 15.79 -3.78
CA VAL A 50 20.65 16.13 -2.60
C VAL A 50 19.41 15.25 -2.52
N GLY A 51 18.71 15.09 -3.66
CA GLY A 51 17.56 14.19 -3.75
C GLY A 51 17.90 12.73 -3.50
N TYR A 52 19.02 12.26 -4.04
CA TYR A 52 19.51 10.90 -3.77
C TYR A 52 19.80 10.69 -2.29
N ALA A 53 20.48 11.64 -1.63
CA ALA A 53 20.77 11.56 -0.21
C ALA A 53 19.49 11.57 0.66
N PHE A 54 18.50 12.40 0.28
CA PHE A 54 17.18 12.39 0.92
C PHE A 54 16.50 11.03 0.75
N GLY A 55 16.43 10.51 -0.48
CA GLY A 55 15.84 9.19 -0.76
C GLY A 55 16.54 8.08 0.01
N PHE A 56 17.86 8.13 0.10
CA PHE A 56 18.62 7.12 0.85
C PHE A 56 18.24 7.12 2.34
N GLY A 57 18.12 8.31 2.97
CA GLY A 57 17.64 8.43 4.34
C GLY A 57 16.21 7.92 4.52
N MET A 58 15.29 8.30 3.62
CA MET A 58 13.89 7.89 3.63
C MET A 58 13.73 6.37 3.52
N TRP A 59 14.39 5.76 2.54
CA TRP A 59 14.29 4.32 2.32
C TRP A 59 15.01 3.50 3.39
N LEU A 60 16.17 3.97 3.88
CA LEU A 60 16.91 3.29 4.94
C LEU A 60 16.08 3.15 6.22
N SER A 61 15.35 4.21 6.59
CA SER A 61 14.50 4.20 7.79
C SER A 61 13.12 3.59 7.53
N GLY A 62 12.53 3.83 6.35
CA GLY A 62 11.15 3.45 6.06
C GLY A 62 10.93 1.98 5.68
N ILE A 63 11.94 1.30 5.10
CA ILE A 63 11.83 -0.11 4.69
C ILE A 63 12.90 -1.02 5.30
N SER A 64 13.52 -0.62 6.40
CA SER A 64 14.51 -1.44 7.14
C SER A 64 13.99 -2.82 7.55
N TRP A 65 12.66 -2.99 7.65
CA TRP A 65 12.00 -4.26 7.93
C TRP A 65 12.30 -5.35 6.88
N LEU A 66 12.70 -5.00 5.66
CA LEU A 66 13.16 -5.97 4.66
C LEU A 66 14.33 -6.82 5.15
N TYR A 67 15.13 -6.30 6.10
CA TYR A 67 16.20 -7.09 6.72
C TYR A 67 15.65 -8.35 7.39
N VAL A 68 14.51 -8.26 8.07
CA VAL A 68 13.87 -9.40 8.72
C VAL A 68 13.49 -10.46 7.68
N SER A 69 12.85 -10.02 6.58
CA SER A 69 12.44 -10.93 5.50
C SER A 69 13.63 -11.64 4.85
N ILE A 70 14.71 -10.90 4.55
CA ILE A 70 15.86 -11.44 3.80
C ILE A 70 16.80 -12.25 4.70
N HIS A 71 17.10 -11.76 5.90
CA HIS A 71 18.05 -12.42 6.79
C HIS A 71 17.43 -13.60 7.53
N TYR A 72 16.33 -13.36 8.27
CA TYR A 72 15.76 -14.40 9.14
C TYR A 72 14.94 -15.43 8.38
N HIS A 73 14.13 -15.00 7.42
CA HIS A 73 13.24 -15.90 6.67
C HIS A 73 13.84 -16.38 5.34
N GLY A 74 14.71 -15.58 4.72
CA GLY A 74 15.45 -15.97 3.53
C GLY A 74 16.71 -16.80 3.82
N ASN A 75 17.08 -17.00 5.09
CA ASN A 75 18.28 -17.74 5.53
C ASN A 75 19.58 -17.20 4.93
N ILE A 76 19.62 -15.91 4.61
CA ILE A 76 20.79 -15.26 4.00
C ILE A 76 21.67 -14.65 5.10
N GLY A 77 22.98 -14.85 5.02
CA GLY A 77 23.95 -14.34 6.01
C GLY A 77 23.86 -12.80 6.20
N ILE A 78 24.22 -12.32 7.40
CA ILE A 78 24.10 -10.89 7.80
C ILE A 78 24.73 -9.94 6.77
N ILE A 79 25.95 -10.22 6.30
CA ILE A 79 26.66 -9.34 5.37
C ILE A 79 25.91 -9.30 4.02
N SER A 80 25.54 -10.45 3.47
CA SER A 80 24.83 -10.54 2.20
C SER A 80 23.47 -9.87 2.26
N SER A 81 22.69 -10.09 3.33
CA SER A 81 21.40 -9.43 3.54
C SER A 81 21.55 -7.92 3.61
N SER A 82 22.54 -7.42 4.36
CA SER A 82 22.80 -5.99 4.48
C SER A 82 23.19 -5.38 3.12
N LEU A 83 24.03 -6.06 2.33
CA LEU A 83 24.41 -5.60 1.00
C LEU A 83 23.22 -5.57 0.03
N ILE A 84 22.38 -6.61 0.01
CA ILE A 84 21.18 -6.68 -0.82
C ILE A 84 20.27 -5.48 -0.51
N ILE A 85 20.03 -5.20 0.78
CA ILE A 85 19.19 -4.09 1.20
C ILE A 85 19.79 -2.75 0.81
N LEU A 86 21.09 -2.54 1.04
CA LEU A 86 21.77 -1.29 0.67
C LEU A 86 21.73 -1.05 -0.84
N ILE A 87 21.88 -2.10 -1.66
CA ILE A 87 21.73 -2.02 -3.12
C ILE A 87 20.29 -1.62 -3.46
N PHE A 88 19.28 -2.29 -2.87
CA PHE A 88 17.87 -1.99 -3.12
C PHE A 88 17.49 -0.56 -2.73
N ILE A 89 17.90 -0.11 -1.53
CA ILE A 89 17.72 1.27 -1.07
C ILE A 89 18.42 2.24 -2.03
N SER A 90 19.63 1.94 -2.51
CA SER A 90 20.35 2.78 -3.45
C SER A 90 19.61 2.92 -4.77
N ILE A 91 19.02 1.83 -5.29
CA ILE A 91 18.20 1.84 -6.52
C ILE A 91 16.94 2.70 -6.30
N LEU A 92 16.23 2.51 -5.19
CA LEU A 92 15.05 3.31 -4.86
C LEU A 92 15.40 4.80 -4.68
N SER A 93 16.58 5.10 -4.16
CA SER A 93 17.06 6.48 -3.98
C SER A 93 17.32 7.21 -5.30
N LEU A 94 17.54 6.47 -6.41
CA LEU A 94 17.63 7.07 -7.73
C LEU A 94 16.33 7.77 -8.13
N TYR A 95 15.16 7.21 -7.78
CA TYR A 95 13.87 7.87 -8.04
C TYR A 95 13.81 9.25 -7.37
N SER A 96 14.28 9.36 -6.12
CA SER A 96 14.35 10.65 -5.42
C SER A 96 15.40 11.58 -6.05
N GLY A 97 16.54 11.05 -6.48
CA GLY A 97 17.54 11.81 -7.23
C GLY A 97 16.97 12.40 -8.52
N PHE A 98 16.30 11.58 -9.33
CA PHE A 98 15.65 12.02 -10.57
C PHE A 98 14.46 12.95 -10.31
N LEU A 99 13.71 12.75 -9.23
CA LEU A 99 12.63 13.66 -8.81
C LEU A 99 13.14 15.10 -8.67
N PHE A 100 14.22 15.30 -7.89
CA PHE A 100 14.73 16.66 -7.66
C PHE A 100 15.48 17.23 -8.86
N LEU A 101 16.12 16.39 -9.68
CA LEU A 101 16.63 16.79 -10.98
C LEU A 101 15.48 17.30 -11.86
N LEU A 102 14.38 16.55 -11.96
CA LEU A 102 13.21 16.90 -12.75
C LEU A 102 12.56 18.19 -12.24
N ASN A 103 12.42 18.34 -10.90
CA ASN A 103 11.94 19.58 -10.31
C ASN A 103 12.80 20.78 -10.74
N ASN A 104 14.12 20.66 -10.66
CA ASN A 104 15.04 21.74 -11.04
C ASN A 104 14.90 22.13 -12.52
N VAL A 105 14.71 21.14 -13.41
CA VAL A 105 14.39 21.36 -14.82
C VAL A 105 13.04 22.08 -14.97
N PHE A 106 12.01 21.62 -14.27
CA PHE A 106 10.68 22.24 -14.31
C PHE A 106 10.70 23.68 -13.80
N GLU A 107 11.46 23.97 -12.72
CA GLU A 107 11.62 25.34 -12.21
C GLU A 107 12.23 26.26 -13.25
N SER A 108 13.22 25.80 -14.02
CA SER A 108 13.85 26.58 -15.07
C SER A 108 12.90 26.93 -16.23
N LEU A 109 11.87 26.14 -16.44
CA LEU A 109 10.87 26.30 -17.50
C LEU A 109 9.59 26.98 -17.01
N SER A 110 9.33 27.01 -15.72
CA SER A 110 8.07 27.43 -15.14
C SER A 110 7.96 28.96 -15.01
N PRO A 111 6.79 29.56 -15.28
CA PRO A 111 6.52 30.94 -14.87
C PRO A 111 6.63 31.10 -13.35
N LYS A 112 7.12 32.24 -12.88
CA LYS A 112 7.27 32.53 -11.43
C LYS A 112 5.98 32.34 -10.64
N LYS A 113 4.82 32.62 -11.27
CA LYS A 113 3.49 32.50 -10.64
C LYS A 113 3.10 31.09 -10.26
N ILE A 114 3.55 30.07 -11.02
CA ILE A 114 3.18 28.65 -10.82
C ILE A 114 4.37 27.76 -10.44
N ILE A 115 5.53 28.34 -10.16
CA ILE A 115 6.75 27.58 -9.78
C ILE A 115 6.54 26.71 -8.53
N PHE A 116 5.57 27.04 -7.69
CA PHE A 116 5.24 26.22 -6.51
C PHE A 116 4.60 24.86 -6.85
N LEU A 117 4.17 24.66 -8.09
CA LEU A 117 3.60 23.38 -8.55
C LEU A 117 4.66 22.41 -9.07
N THR A 118 5.90 22.88 -9.35
CA THR A 118 6.93 22.04 -9.98
C THR A 118 7.29 20.81 -9.12
N LEU A 119 7.53 21.00 -7.83
CA LEU A 119 7.88 19.92 -6.93
C LEU A 119 6.71 18.94 -6.68
N PRO A 120 5.47 19.38 -6.40
CA PRO A 120 4.32 18.46 -6.32
C PRO A 120 4.14 17.63 -7.59
N VAL A 121 4.25 18.25 -8.78
CA VAL A 121 4.14 17.53 -10.06
C VAL A 121 5.27 16.51 -10.22
N ALA A 122 6.53 16.92 -10.02
CA ALA A 122 7.69 16.03 -10.15
C ALA A 122 7.60 14.86 -9.15
N TRP A 123 7.16 15.13 -7.91
CA TRP A 123 7.00 14.12 -6.86
C TRP A 123 5.98 13.07 -7.26
N THR A 124 4.78 13.50 -7.61
CA THR A 124 3.68 12.60 -7.98
C THR A 124 4.02 11.78 -9.23
N LEU A 125 4.67 12.37 -10.24
CA LEU A 125 5.14 11.64 -11.42
C LEU A 125 6.14 10.54 -11.05
N MET A 126 7.08 10.79 -10.11
CA MET A 126 8.05 9.79 -9.69
C MET A 126 7.43 8.70 -8.81
N GLU A 127 6.43 9.02 -8.00
CA GLU A 127 5.66 8.00 -7.28
C GLU A 127 4.88 7.10 -8.25
N PHE A 128 4.23 7.66 -9.27
CA PHE A 128 3.62 6.86 -10.33
C PHE A 128 4.64 5.96 -11.02
N LEU A 129 5.77 6.53 -11.46
CA LEU A 129 6.82 5.75 -12.13
C LEU A 129 7.27 4.57 -11.26
N ARG A 130 7.53 4.81 -9.98
CA ARG A 130 7.94 3.78 -9.02
C ARG A 130 6.87 2.73 -8.75
N SER A 131 5.60 3.12 -8.81
CA SER A 131 4.46 2.20 -8.57
C SER A 131 4.22 1.23 -9.72
N TYR A 132 4.77 1.49 -10.93
CA TYR A 132 4.52 0.64 -12.11
C TYR A 132 5.79 0.10 -12.76
N LEU A 133 6.93 0.79 -12.67
CA LEU A 133 8.16 0.38 -13.32
C LEU A 133 8.75 -0.87 -12.64
N PHE A 134 9.23 -1.85 -13.42
CA PHE A 134 9.81 -3.12 -12.93
C PHE A 134 8.87 -3.87 -11.97
N THR A 135 7.61 -4.03 -12.35
CA THR A 135 6.51 -4.61 -11.54
C THR A 135 5.93 -3.70 -10.46
N GLY A 136 6.62 -2.61 -10.13
CA GLY A 136 6.21 -1.60 -9.17
C GLY A 136 6.58 -1.91 -7.72
N PHE A 137 6.85 -0.83 -6.96
CA PHE A 137 7.01 -0.89 -5.50
C PHE A 137 6.23 0.28 -4.87
N PRO A 138 4.88 0.18 -4.76
CA PRO A 138 4.01 1.22 -4.22
C PRO A 138 3.99 1.24 -2.69
N TRP A 139 5.15 1.13 -2.05
CA TRP A 139 5.33 1.29 -0.60
C TRP A 139 5.74 2.71 -0.27
N LEU A 140 5.39 3.23 0.90
CA LEU A 140 5.65 4.62 1.30
C LEU A 140 5.18 5.63 0.22
N ILE A 141 3.94 5.51 -0.24
CA ILE A 141 3.27 6.57 -1.03
C ILE A 141 2.97 7.72 -0.06
N THR A 142 3.51 8.90 -0.35
CA THR A 142 3.46 10.04 0.58
C THR A 142 2.05 10.34 1.09
N GLY A 143 1.06 10.22 0.24
CA GLY A 143 -0.33 10.52 0.61
C GLY A 143 -0.97 9.50 1.57
N THR A 144 -0.37 8.31 1.78
CA THR A 144 -0.90 7.36 2.77
C THR A 144 -0.75 7.87 4.20
N MET A 145 0.22 8.74 4.48
CA MET A 145 0.39 9.40 5.78
C MET A 145 -0.82 10.21 6.22
N LEU A 146 -1.73 10.55 5.30
CA LEU A 146 -2.88 11.39 5.60
C LEU A 146 -4.13 10.60 6.03
N ALA A 147 -4.06 9.27 6.05
CA ALA A 147 -5.14 8.44 6.59
C ALA A 147 -5.42 8.82 8.05
N ASP A 148 -6.71 8.88 8.40
CA ASP A 148 -7.18 9.25 9.74
C ASP A 148 -6.69 10.64 10.23
N THR A 149 -6.39 11.55 9.30
CA THR A 149 -6.08 12.95 9.59
C THR A 149 -7.25 13.84 9.18
N PHE A 150 -7.17 15.14 9.51
CA PHE A 150 -8.17 16.11 9.07
C PHE A 150 -8.08 16.46 7.57
N ILE A 151 -7.06 15.99 6.86
CA ILE A 151 -6.84 16.24 5.41
C ILE A 151 -7.28 15.05 4.55
N ASP A 152 -7.68 13.92 5.14
CA ASP A 152 -8.06 12.71 4.42
C ASP A 152 -9.36 12.83 3.60
N GLY A 153 -10.13 13.92 3.78
CA GLY A 153 -11.37 14.19 3.03
C GLY A 153 -11.19 14.24 1.51
N TYR A 154 -9.97 14.46 1.02
CA TYR A 154 -9.66 14.40 -0.41
C TYR A 154 -9.52 12.96 -0.95
N THR A 155 -9.21 12.00 -0.09
CA THR A 155 -8.91 10.62 -0.50
C THR A 155 -9.98 9.98 -1.39
N PRO A 156 -11.31 10.13 -1.11
CA PRO A 156 -12.37 9.59 -1.97
C PRO A 156 -12.45 10.24 -3.36
N ILE A 157 -11.74 11.35 -3.58
CA ILE A 157 -11.76 12.10 -4.85
C ILE A 157 -10.48 11.84 -5.65
N ILE A 158 -9.30 11.96 -5.01
CA ILE A 158 -8.00 11.97 -5.70
C ILE A 158 -7.08 10.81 -5.31
N GLY A 159 -7.51 9.95 -4.37
CA GLY A 159 -6.72 8.82 -3.89
C GLY A 159 -5.45 9.20 -3.11
N ALA A 160 -4.69 8.19 -2.69
CA ALA A 160 -3.43 8.41 -1.97
C ALA A 160 -2.40 9.18 -2.82
N GLN A 161 -2.33 8.93 -4.12
CA GLN A 161 -1.40 9.62 -5.02
C GLN A 161 -1.73 11.13 -5.14
N GLY A 162 -3.01 11.49 -5.16
CA GLY A 162 -3.43 12.90 -5.13
C GLY A 162 -3.15 13.56 -3.78
N ASN A 163 -3.28 12.81 -2.69
CA ASN A 163 -2.87 13.28 -1.36
C ASN A 163 -1.37 13.54 -1.28
N SER A 164 -0.53 12.75 -1.98
CA SER A 164 0.91 13.05 -2.12
C SER A 164 1.12 14.44 -2.71
N PHE A 165 0.41 14.75 -3.81
CA PHE A 165 0.47 16.08 -4.42
C PHE A 165 0.10 17.19 -3.42
N ILE A 166 -0.98 17.02 -2.65
CA ILE A 166 -1.43 17.99 -1.64
C ILE A 166 -0.39 18.19 -0.54
N LEU A 167 0.16 17.09 0.02
CA LEU A 167 1.15 17.17 1.10
C LEU A 167 2.42 17.90 0.65
N ILE A 168 2.92 17.58 -0.54
CA ILE A 168 4.11 18.24 -1.09
C ILE A 168 3.83 19.71 -1.44
N LEU A 169 2.62 20.01 -1.93
CA LEU A 169 2.20 21.40 -2.15
C LEU A 169 2.20 22.21 -0.85
N LEU A 170 1.63 21.64 0.22
CA LEU A 170 1.65 22.26 1.56
C LEU A 170 3.09 22.49 2.04
N SER A 171 3.99 21.54 1.82
CA SER A 171 5.41 21.66 2.19
C SER A 171 6.10 22.85 1.48
N VAL A 172 5.84 23.01 0.18
CA VAL A 172 6.37 24.15 -0.60
C VAL A 172 5.79 25.48 -0.11
N LEU A 173 4.50 25.49 0.22
CA LEU A 173 3.83 26.69 0.75
C LEU A 173 4.36 27.07 2.13
N VAL A 174 4.60 26.10 3.01
CA VAL A 174 5.23 26.31 4.33
C VAL A 174 6.60 26.93 4.18
N TYR A 175 7.45 26.45 3.27
CA TYR A 175 8.73 27.07 2.98
C TYR A 175 8.58 28.52 2.49
N LYS A 176 7.64 28.80 1.57
CA LYS A 176 7.39 30.15 1.07
C LYS A 176 6.88 31.08 2.16
N LEU A 177 5.98 30.63 3.03
CA LEU A 177 5.53 31.39 4.20
C LEU A 177 6.67 31.76 5.11
N TYR A 178 7.51 30.81 5.49
CA TYR A 178 8.72 31.04 6.29
C TYR A 178 9.63 32.09 5.65
N LYS A 179 9.89 31.96 4.35
CA LYS A 179 10.72 32.92 3.61
C LYS A 179 10.13 34.33 3.60
N ASN A 180 8.80 34.44 3.35
CA ASN A 180 8.12 35.74 3.35
C ASN A 180 8.17 36.42 4.73
N ILE A 181 8.01 35.67 5.83
CA ILE A 181 8.12 36.19 7.19
C ILE A 181 9.53 36.74 7.45
N ILE A 182 10.58 36.00 7.10
CA ILE A 182 11.97 36.46 7.29
C ILE A 182 12.29 37.68 6.45
N GLU A 183 11.77 37.76 5.22
CA GLU A 183 11.98 38.89 4.30
C GLU A 183 11.03 40.07 4.57
N ASN A 184 10.26 40.06 5.69
CA ASN A 184 9.25 41.05 6.04
C ASN A 184 8.21 41.32 4.94
N ARG A 185 7.88 40.29 4.14
CA ARG A 185 6.85 40.33 3.10
C ARG A 185 5.51 39.86 3.65
N SER A 186 4.42 40.32 2.99
CA SER A 186 3.10 39.84 3.37
C SER A 186 2.96 38.31 3.22
N ALA A 187 2.59 37.64 4.29
CA ALA A 187 2.29 36.22 4.34
C ALA A 187 0.77 35.94 4.15
N LEU A 188 -0.08 36.98 4.18
CA LEU A 188 -1.53 36.83 4.23
C LEU A 188 -2.11 36.00 3.07
N LEU A 189 -1.74 36.31 1.82
CA LEU A 189 -2.25 35.59 0.66
C LEU A 189 -1.84 34.12 0.65
N LEU A 190 -0.61 33.80 1.10
CA LEU A 190 -0.15 32.42 1.21
C LEU A 190 -0.87 31.68 2.32
N SER A 191 -1.11 32.32 3.46
CA SER A 191 -1.89 31.74 4.56
C SER A 191 -3.34 31.47 4.14
N LEU A 192 -3.97 32.38 3.42
CA LEU A 192 -5.31 32.19 2.84
C LEU A 192 -5.32 31.02 1.85
N PHE A 193 -4.26 30.87 1.03
CA PHE A 193 -4.16 29.76 0.09
C PHE A 193 -4.00 28.41 0.80
N VAL A 194 -3.20 28.34 1.88
CA VAL A 194 -3.12 27.15 2.75
C VAL A 194 -4.49 26.80 3.34
N LEU A 195 -5.20 27.80 3.89
CA LEU A 195 -6.55 27.58 4.41
C LEU A 195 -7.52 27.09 3.33
N LEU A 196 -7.42 27.62 2.10
CA LEU A 196 -8.22 27.20 0.97
C LEU A 196 -7.96 25.75 0.55
N ILE A 197 -6.79 25.18 0.88
CA ILE A 197 -6.48 23.77 0.70
C ILE A 197 -7.00 22.94 1.88
N LEU A 198 -6.87 23.42 3.11
CA LEU A 198 -7.20 22.63 4.30
C LEU A 198 -8.73 22.58 4.57
N MET A 199 -9.44 23.71 4.42
CA MET A 199 -10.87 23.79 4.74
C MET A 199 -11.75 22.84 3.91
N PRO A 200 -11.61 22.73 2.58
CA PRO A 200 -12.47 21.82 1.81
C PRO A 200 -12.33 20.37 2.23
N SER A 201 -11.14 19.93 2.65
CA SER A 201 -10.95 18.56 3.14
C SER A 201 -11.85 18.24 4.33
N TYR A 202 -11.95 19.16 5.28
CA TYR A 202 -12.82 19.00 6.45
C TYR A 202 -14.29 18.79 6.04
N PHE A 203 -14.82 19.58 5.11
CA PHE A 203 -16.18 19.42 4.61
C PHE A 203 -16.37 18.16 3.77
N LEU A 204 -15.36 17.76 3.00
CA LEU A 204 -15.42 16.56 2.17
C LEU A 204 -15.48 15.27 2.99
N LYS A 205 -14.99 15.27 4.23
CA LYS A 205 -15.14 14.11 5.15
C LYS A 205 -16.60 13.76 5.41
N SER A 206 -17.49 14.74 5.46
CA SER A 206 -18.93 14.54 5.71
C SER A 206 -19.73 14.13 4.48
N VAL A 207 -19.11 14.07 3.30
CA VAL A 207 -19.80 13.66 2.07
C VAL A 207 -20.06 12.15 2.08
N GLU A 208 -21.33 11.78 2.01
CA GLU A 208 -21.75 10.38 1.90
C GLU A 208 -21.66 9.89 0.45
N TRP A 209 -20.60 9.14 0.15
CA TRP A 209 -20.32 8.58 -1.17
C TRP A 209 -20.98 7.23 -1.42
N THR A 210 -21.28 6.51 -0.34
CA THR A 210 -21.82 5.15 -0.34
C THR A 210 -22.96 5.04 0.64
N SER A 211 -23.93 4.20 0.36
CA SER A 211 -25.08 3.92 1.21
C SER A 211 -24.91 2.61 1.97
N ALA A 212 -25.37 2.58 3.22
CA ALA A 212 -25.41 1.36 4.00
C ALA A 212 -26.39 0.35 3.39
N ASP A 213 -25.95 -0.90 3.35
CA ASP A 213 -26.74 -2.06 2.95
C ASP A 213 -27.08 -2.93 4.19
N ASN A 214 -26.89 -4.25 4.05
CA ASN A 214 -27.09 -5.20 5.13
C ASN A 214 -25.89 -5.19 6.10
N GLU A 215 -26.13 -5.70 7.29
CA GLU A 215 -25.10 -6.02 8.26
C GLU A 215 -24.81 -7.52 8.23
N ILE A 216 -23.56 -7.89 8.50
CA ILE A 216 -23.11 -9.27 8.60
C ILE A 216 -22.14 -9.44 9.77
N GLN A 217 -22.26 -10.55 10.51
CA GLN A 217 -21.26 -10.90 11.50
C GLN A 217 -20.04 -11.51 10.81
N VAL A 218 -18.86 -10.98 11.11
CA VAL A 218 -17.58 -11.41 10.54
C VAL A 218 -16.66 -11.86 11.65
N THR A 219 -16.09 -13.06 11.51
CA THR A 219 -15.05 -13.59 12.40
C THR A 219 -13.74 -13.75 11.64
N LEU A 220 -12.70 -13.07 12.08
CA LEU A 220 -11.34 -13.15 11.55
C LEU A 220 -10.50 -14.06 12.43
N TYR A 221 -9.84 -15.05 11.83
CA TYR A 221 -8.95 -15.97 12.51
C TYR A 221 -7.49 -15.57 12.30
N GLN A 222 -6.71 -15.52 13.41
CA GLN A 222 -5.27 -15.25 13.41
C GLN A 222 -4.56 -16.46 14.07
N PRO A 223 -4.17 -17.48 13.29
CA PRO A 223 -3.63 -18.74 13.82
C PRO A 223 -2.26 -18.62 14.47
N ASN A 224 -1.51 -17.56 14.16
CA ASN A 224 -0.16 -17.30 14.66
C ASN A 224 0.79 -18.49 14.51
N LEU A 225 0.80 -19.11 13.33
CA LEU A 225 1.75 -20.17 13.01
C LEU A 225 3.07 -19.57 12.57
N THR A 226 4.20 -20.10 13.06
CA THR A 226 5.52 -19.78 12.51
C THR A 226 5.62 -20.30 11.08
N LEU A 227 6.63 -19.87 10.31
CA LEU A 227 6.81 -20.39 8.96
C LEU A 227 7.13 -21.89 8.97
N GLU A 228 7.97 -22.35 9.92
CA GLU A 228 8.30 -23.77 10.08
C GLU A 228 7.06 -24.60 10.49
N ASP A 229 6.31 -24.15 11.49
CA ASP A 229 5.11 -24.86 11.95
C ASP A 229 4.08 -24.96 10.83
N LYS A 230 3.88 -23.89 10.09
CA LYS A 230 2.89 -23.80 9.00
C LYS A 230 3.06 -24.90 7.96
N TRP A 231 4.31 -25.23 7.60
CA TRP A 231 4.64 -26.26 6.61
C TRP A 231 4.80 -27.65 7.22
N SER A 232 4.57 -27.80 8.53
CA SER A 232 4.63 -29.08 9.24
C SER A 232 3.27 -29.78 9.29
N GLN A 233 3.28 -31.08 9.62
CA GLN A 233 2.05 -31.82 9.88
C GLN A 233 1.25 -31.22 11.05
N PHE A 234 1.92 -30.68 12.07
CA PHE A 234 1.30 -29.98 13.18
C PHE A 234 0.48 -28.77 12.69
N GLY A 235 1.06 -27.93 11.81
CA GLY A 235 0.37 -26.76 11.27
C GLY A 235 -0.84 -27.14 10.43
N ILE A 236 -0.77 -28.21 9.64
CA ILE A 236 -1.90 -28.74 8.87
C ILE A 236 -3.04 -29.13 9.81
N ILE A 237 -2.76 -29.96 10.81
CA ILE A 237 -3.76 -30.43 11.76
C ILE A 237 -4.36 -29.27 12.56
N LYS A 238 -3.51 -28.33 13.03
CA LYS A 238 -3.98 -27.14 13.75
C LYS A 238 -4.91 -26.30 12.90
N SER A 239 -4.53 -26.00 11.66
CA SER A 239 -5.35 -25.19 10.75
C SER A 239 -6.69 -25.86 10.43
N GLN A 240 -6.70 -27.16 10.18
CA GLN A 240 -7.91 -27.94 9.95
C GLN A 240 -8.83 -27.95 11.17
N GLY A 241 -8.30 -28.24 12.35
CA GLY A 241 -9.08 -28.23 13.60
C GLY A 241 -9.64 -26.85 13.95
N MET A 242 -8.89 -25.76 13.67
CA MET A 242 -9.41 -24.41 13.85
C MET A 242 -10.57 -24.12 12.90
N MET A 243 -10.52 -24.57 11.64
CA MET A 243 -11.61 -24.38 10.68
C MET A 243 -12.87 -25.16 11.07
N GLU A 244 -12.72 -26.41 11.49
CA GLU A 244 -13.85 -27.21 12.00
C GLU A 244 -14.52 -26.53 13.18
N LYS A 245 -13.74 -26.13 14.18
CA LYS A 245 -14.25 -25.41 15.36
C LYS A 245 -14.90 -24.08 14.96
N ALA A 246 -14.31 -23.33 14.05
CA ALA A 246 -14.87 -22.07 13.56
C ALA A 246 -16.26 -22.24 12.98
N ILE A 247 -16.49 -23.34 12.23
CA ILE A 247 -17.81 -23.65 11.68
C ILE A 247 -18.76 -24.10 12.79
N GLU A 248 -18.30 -24.89 13.77
CA GLU A 248 -19.13 -25.32 14.89
C GLU A 248 -19.63 -24.16 15.75
N ASP A 249 -18.78 -23.15 15.98
CA ASP A 249 -19.06 -21.96 16.79
C ASP A 249 -19.88 -20.89 16.03
N ALA A 250 -19.97 -20.95 14.70
CA ALA A 250 -20.64 -19.95 13.87
C ALA A 250 -22.17 -20.03 13.92
N ASN A 251 -22.82 -18.88 13.69
CA ASN A 251 -24.26 -18.79 13.53
C ASN A 251 -24.67 -18.74 12.03
N ASP A 252 -25.95 -18.92 11.76
CA ASP A 252 -26.52 -18.80 10.43
C ASP A 252 -26.22 -17.42 9.82
N GLY A 253 -25.71 -17.41 8.59
CA GLY A 253 -25.36 -16.20 7.84
C GLY A 253 -24.00 -15.59 8.17
N ASP A 254 -23.20 -16.16 9.08
CA ASP A 254 -21.88 -15.63 9.45
C ASP A 254 -20.86 -15.74 8.31
N LEU A 255 -19.94 -14.76 8.28
CA LEU A 255 -18.74 -14.77 7.45
C LEU A 255 -17.52 -15.11 8.31
N ILE A 256 -16.84 -16.19 7.97
CA ILE A 256 -15.59 -16.63 8.61
C ILE A 256 -14.43 -16.41 7.63
N VAL A 257 -13.35 -15.78 8.10
CA VAL A 257 -12.21 -15.49 7.26
C VAL A 257 -10.92 -16.00 7.89
N PHE A 258 -10.24 -16.88 7.17
CA PHE A 258 -8.88 -17.35 7.46
C PHE A 258 -7.85 -16.59 6.62
N PRO A 259 -6.60 -16.46 7.09
CA PRO A 259 -5.56 -15.69 6.43
C PRO A 259 -5.04 -16.36 5.14
N GLU A 260 -4.10 -15.68 4.50
CA GLU A 260 -3.33 -16.16 3.35
C GLU A 260 -2.67 -17.50 3.64
N THR A 261 -2.80 -18.45 2.71
CA THR A 261 -2.22 -19.80 2.81
C THR A 261 -2.50 -20.49 4.15
N ALA A 262 -3.72 -20.34 4.69
CA ALA A 262 -4.14 -21.05 5.91
C ALA A 262 -4.17 -22.56 5.69
N LEU A 263 -4.44 -23.01 4.46
CA LEU A 263 -4.29 -24.38 4.01
C LEU A 263 -3.13 -24.48 3.02
N ILE A 264 -2.14 -25.29 3.35
CA ILE A 264 -0.94 -25.52 2.51
C ILE A 264 -1.08 -26.72 1.57
N LEU A 265 -2.07 -27.54 1.78
CA LEU A 265 -2.42 -28.65 0.88
C LEU A 265 -3.43 -28.15 -0.15
N SER A 266 -3.21 -28.51 -1.41
CA SER A 266 -4.15 -28.20 -2.49
C SER A 266 -5.50 -28.88 -2.27
N GLU A 267 -6.54 -28.38 -2.92
CA GLU A 267 -7.85 -29.02 -2.86
C GLU A 267 -7.78 -30.48 -3.33
N LYS A 268 -6.96 -30.77 -4.36
CA LYS A 268 -6.75 -32.15 -4.88
C LYS A 268 -6.11 -33.06 -3.84
N ASP A 269 -5.16 -32.56 -3.07
CA ASP A 269 -4.42 -33.35 -2.07
C ASP A 269 -5.17 -33.50 -0.74
N ASN A 270 -6.21 -32.69 -0.52
CA ASN A 270 -6.96 -32.60 0.75
C ASN A 270 -8.49 -32.77 0.55
N LYS A 271 -8.90 -33.47 -0.49
CA LYS A 271 -10.33 -33.64 -0.85
C LYS A 271 -11.26 -34.05 0.29
N PRO A 272 -10.93 -35.03 1.15
CA PRO A 272 -11.84 -35.43 2.23
C PRO A 272 -12.15 -34.27 3.18
N PHE A 273 -11.13 -33.51 3.59
CA PHE A 273 -11.28 -32.36 4.48
C PHE A 273 -12.05 -31.22 3.78
N MET A 274 -11.70 -30.90 2.54
CA MET A 274 -12.39 -29.85 1.78
C MET A 274 -13.88 -30.16 1.59
N ASN A 275 -14.23 -31.42 1.32
CA ASN A 275 -15.62 -31.84 1.23
C ASN A 275 -16.36 -31.75 2.57
N LEU A 276 -15.70 -32.10 3.67
CA LEU A 276 -16.24 -31.97 5.01
C LEU A 276 -16.57 -30.51 5.36
N ILE A 277 -15.61 -29.60 5.17
CA ILE A 277 -15.78 -28.17 5.46
C ILE A 277 -16.87 -27.58 4.57
N ARG A 278 -16.91 -27.94 3.28
CA ARG A 278 -17.92 -27.51 2.32
C ARG A 278 -19.33 -27.91 2.77
N SER A 279 -19.50 -29.20 3.13
CA SER A 279 -20.79 -29.71 3.61
C SER A 279 -21.24 -29.02 4.89
N LYS A 280 -20.37 -28.95 5.92
CA LYS A 280 -20.66 -28.28 7.19
C LYS A 280 -21.00 -26.80 7.00
N SER A 281 -20.27 -26.07 6.15
CA SER A 281 -20.52 -24.66 5.86
C SER A 281 -21.86 -24.45 5.14
N PHE A 282 -22.20 -25.35 4.20
CA PHE A 282 -23.48 -25.32 3.52
C PHE A 282 -24.65 -25.61 4.47
N GLU A 283 -24.54 -26.66 5.30
CA GLU A 283 -25.57 -27.05 6.27
C GLU A 283 -25.88 -25.95 7.28
N LYS A 284 -24.85 -25.18 7.70
CA LYS A 284 -24.99 -24.04 8.63
C LYS A 284 -25.31 -22.71 7.92
N ASN A 285 -25.41 -22.70 6.60
CA ASN A 285 -25.63 -21.50 5.79
C ASN A 285 -24.63 -20.38 6.08
N ILE A 286 -23.36 -20.72 6.32
CA ILE A 286 -22.26 -19.79 6.54
C ILE A 286 -21.40 -19.63 5.29
N THR A 287 -20.66 -18.53 5.21
CA THR A 287 -19.61 -18.34 4.21
C THR A 287 -18.26 -18.43 4.88
N LEU A 288 -17.45 -19.41 4.49
CA LEU A 288 -16.05 -19.51 4.93
C LEU A 288 -15.12 -19.09 3.80
N ILE A 289 -14.21 -18.17 4.07
CA ILE A 289 -13.16 -17.75 3.14
C ILE A 289 -11.81 -18.17 3.68
N THR A 290 -11.01 -18.84 2.88
CA THR A 290 -9.68 -19.30 3.29
C THR A 290 -8.64 -19.12 2.19
N GLY A 291 -7.41 -18.79 2.60
CA GLY A 291 -6.25 -18.87 1.72
C GLY A 291 -5.78 -20.32 1.57
N ILE A 292 -5.59 -20.76 0.35
CA ILE A 292 -5.13 -22.11 0.00
C ILE A 292 -4.00 -22.04 -1.03
N ILE A 293 -3.07 -23.00 -0.97
CA ILE A 293 -2.10 -23.21 -2.05
C ILE A 293 -2.69 -24.23 -3.01
N GLU A 294 -3.01 -23.79 -4.22
CA GLU A 294 -3.45 -24.69 -5.28
C GLU A 294 -2.23 -25.14 -6.10
N ARG A 295 -2.14 -26.45 -6.35
CA ARG A 295 -1.05 -27.05 -7.13
C ARG A 295 -1.52 -27.41 -8.52
N GLU A 296 -0.84 -26.89 -9.53
CA GLU A 296 -1.05 -27.23 -10.93
C GLU A 296 -0.42 -28.59 -11.27
N ASP A 297 -0.79 -29.15 -12.42
CA ASP A 297 -0.31 -30.47 -12.85
C ASP A 297 1.22 -30.49 -13.14
N ASP A 298 1.83 -29.34 -13.41
CA ASP A 298 3.26 -29.14 -13.62
C ASP A 298 4.03 -28.77 -12.34
N TYR A 299 3.45 -29.01 -11.18
CA TYR A 299 3.98 -28.71 -9.84
C TYR A 299 4.15 -27.22 -9.52
N ARG A 300 3.75 -26.30 -10.40
CA ARG A 300 3.66 -24.87 -10.06
C ARG A 300 2.49 -24.63 -9.13
N ILE A 301 2.54 -23.56 -8.36
CA ILE A 301 1.55 -23.24 -7.35
C ILE A 301 0.83 -21.94 -7.66
N ARG A 302 -0.43 -21.83 -7.20
CA ARG A 302 -1.18 -20.58 -7.12
C ARG A 302 -1.50 -20.27 -5.66
N ASN A 303 -1.35 -19.03 -5.28
CA ASN A 303 -1.83 -18.52 -4.00
C ASN A 303 -3.30 -18.08 -4.22
N ARG A 304 -4.24 -18.79 -3.60
CA ARG A 304 -5.66 -18.69 -3.87
C ARG A 304 -6.45 -18.31 -2.64
N LEU A 305 -7.45 -17.44 -2.78
CA LEU A 305 -8.59 -17.32 -1.88
C LEU A 305 -9.74 -18.14 -2.42
N GLN A 306 -10.35 -18.94 -1.55
CA GLN A 306 -11.51 -19.75 -1.87
C GLN A 306 -12.64 -19.50 -0.90
N THR A 307 -13.86 -19.34 -1.42
CA THR A 307 -15.07 -19.31 -0.61
C THR A 307 -15.68 -20.70 -0.59
N LEU A 308 -16.17 -21.11 0.58
CA LEU A 308 -16.85 -22.38 0.82
C LEU A 308 -18.18 -22.10 1.51
N GLY A 309 -19.24 -22.86 1.17
CA GLY A 309 -20.58 -22.70 1.70
C GLY A 309 -21.65 -22.72 0.58
N ALA A 310 -22.68 -21.88 0.70
CA ALA A 310 -23.80 -21.88 -0.23
C ALA A 310 -23.43 -21.49 -1.68
N MET A 311 -22.45 -20.62 -1.85
CA MET A 311 -21.92 -20.20 -3.15
C MET A 311 -20.40 -20.14 -3.09
N GLU A 312 -19.76 -20.87 -3.99
CA GLU A 312 -18.31 -20.94 -4.08
C GLU A 312 -17.78 -20.06 -5.19
N ASP A 313 -16.70 -19.37 -4.91
CA ASP A 313 -15.91 -18.58 -5.88
C ASP A 313 -14.45 -18.60 -5.47
N VAL A 314 -13.57 -18.33 -6.41
CA VAL A 314 -12.12 -18.34 -6.19
C VAL A 314 -11.47 -17.08 -6.73
N TYR A 315 -10.39 -16.66 -6.08
CA TYR A 315 -9.54 -15.59 -6.54
C TYR A 315 -8.07 -16.00 -6.40
N ASP A 316 -7.34 -16.02 -7.51
CA ASP A 316 -5.90 -16.31 -7.52
C ASP A 316 -5.11 -15.01 -7.50
N LYS A 317 -4.06 -14.97 -6.67
CA LYS A 317 -3.17 -13.81 -6.52
C LYS A 317 -2.57 -13.40 -7.87
N VAL A 318 -2.81 -12.16 -8.28
CA VAL A 318 -2.36 -11.62 -9.58
C VAL A 318 -1.04 -10.86 -9.46
N LYS A 319 -0.85 -10.08 -8.36
CA LYS A 319 0.36 -9.31 -8.10
C LYS A 319 1.29 -10.06 -7.17
N LEU A 320 2.25 -10.75 -7.77
CA LEU A 320 3.25 -11.53 -7.04
C LEU A 320 4.34 -10.64 -6.44
N VAL A 321 4.91 -11.09 -5.32
CA VAL A 321 6.03 -10.42 -4.65
C VAL A 321 7.34 -10.70 -5.40
N PRO A 322 8.03 -9.66 -5.91
CA PRO A 322 9.33 -9.84 -6.55
C PRO A 322 10.34 -10.46 -5.59
N PHE A 323 11.14 -11.41 -6.08
CA PHE A 323 12.14 -12.17 -5.34
C PHE A 323 11.61 -13.01 -4.15
N GLY A 324 10.30 -13.02 -3.93
CA GLY A 324 9.65 -13.88 -2.94
C GLY A 324 8.78 -14.96 -3.59
N GLU A 325 8.08 -14.62 -4.66
CA GLU A 325 7.15 -15.51 -5.37
C GLU A 325 7.54 -15.72 -6.84
N PHE A 326 8.33 -14.82 -7.41
CA PHE A 326 8.89 -14.94 -8.76
C PHE A 326 10.19 -14.14 -8.90
N ILE A 327 11.00 -14.46 -9.88
CA ILE A 327 12.24 -13.74 -10.22
C ILE A 327 11.95 -12.73 -11.32
N PRO A 328 12.04 -11.41 -11.06
CA PRO A 328 12.00 -10.43 -12.12
C PRO A 328 13.17 -10.63 -13.08
N LEU A 329 12.90 -10.60 -14.41
CA LEU A 329 13.91 -10.81 -15.44
C LEU A 329 14.66 -12.16 -15.30
N GLU A 330 13.96 -13.23 -14.90
CA GLU A 330 14.50 -14.56 -14.67
C GLU A 330 15.45 -15.03 -15.79
N ARG A 331 15.09 -14.74 -17.04
CA ARG A 331 15.92 -15.06 -18.22
C ARG A 331 17.36 -14.52 -18.12
N TYR A 332 17.57 -13.39 -17.41
CA TYR A 332 18.88 -12.75 -17.29
C TYR A 332 19.52 -12.97 -15.91
N LEU A 333 18.71 -13.15 -14.88
CA LEU A 333 19.18 -13.24 -13.49
C LEU A 333 19.17 -14.66 -12.94
N GLY A 334 18.42 -15.59 -13.55
CA GLY A 334 18.22 -16.96 -13.03
C GLY A 334 19.52 -17.66 -12.71
N SER A 335 20.45 -17.75 -13.67
CA SER A 335 21.76 -18.42 -13.45
C SER A 335 22.60 -17.78 -12.33
N PHE A 336 22.50 -16.47 -12.13
CA PHE A 336 23.22 -15.79 -11.04
C PHE A 336 22.54 -16.08 -9.68
N LEU A 337 21.23 -16.15 -9.64
CA LEU A 337 20.46 -16.43 -8.43
C LEU A 337 20.61 -17.89 -7.99
N ASP A 338 20.71 -18.82 -8.93
CA ASP A 338 21.02 -20.23 -8.66
C ASP A 338 22.40 -20.39 -7.99
N ILE A 339 23.41 -19.61 -8.42
CA ILE A 339 24.76 -19.62 -7.82
C ILE A 339 24.73 -19.16 -6.35
N ILE A 340 23.86 -18.21 -6.01
CA ILE A 340 23.72 -17.71 -4.63
C ILE A 340 22.69 -18.50 -3.81
N GLY A 341 22.13 -19.59 -4.37
CA GLY A 341 21.23 -20.51 -3.65
C GLY A 341 19.81 -20.00 -3.44
N LEU A 342 19.39 -18.99 -4.20
CA LEU A 342 18.03 -18.49 -4.19
C LEU A 342 17.15 -19.34 -5.13
N ASN A 343 16.69 -20.49 -4.64
CA ASN A 343 15.65 -21.28 -5.30
C ASN A 343 14.28 -20.70 -4.95
N LEU A 344 13.68 -19.96 -5.88
CA LEU A 344 12.35 -19.39 -5.69
C LEU A 344 11.27 -20.35 -6.20
N THR A 345 10.16 -20.38 -5.47
CA THR A 345 8.97 -21.14 -5.85
C THR A 345 8.40 -20.59 -7.15
N ASN A 346 8.11 -21.48 -8.11
CA ASN A 346 7.41 -21.15 -9.36
C ASN A 346 5.94 -20.87 -9.08
N THR A 347 5.64 -19.68 -8.55
CA THR A 347 4.27 -19.25 -8.31
C THR A 347 3.69 -18.66 -9.58
N LEU A 348 2.51 -19.14 -9.98
CA LEU A 348 1.76 -18.62 -11.12
C LEU A 348 0.88 -17.46 -10.69
N PRO A 349 0.87 -16.36 -11.43
CA PRO A 349 -0.11 -15.30 -11.21
C PRO A 349 -1.51 -15.75 -11.62
N GLY A 350 -2.53 -15.18 -10.98
CA GLY A 350 -3.91 -15.30 -11.42
C GLY A 350 -4.13 -14.63 -12.78
N GLU A 351 -5.10 -15.12 -13.52
CA GLU A 351 -5.39 -14.65 -14.89
C GLU A 351 -6.11 -13.30 -14.91
N ALA A 352 -6.92 -13.02 -13.89
CA ALA A 352 -7.75 -11.83 -13.86
C ALA A 352 -7.94 -11.26 -12.45
N VAL A 353 -7.96 -9.94 -12.39
CA VAL A 353 -8.40 -9.19 -11.19
C VAL A 353 -9.93 -9.19 -11.21
N LYS A 354 -10.56 -9.96 -10.33
CA LYS A 354 -12.01 -10.11 -10.22
C LYS A 354 -12.52 -10.02 -8.79
N SER A 355 -13.75 -9.58 -8.59
CA SER A 355 -14.44 -9.64 -7.31
C SER A 355 -14.91 -11.06 -7.01
N ILE A 356 -14.95 -11.42 -5.73
CA ILE A 356 -15.58 -12.65 -5.23
C ILE A 356 -17.05 -12.33 -4.95
N ARG A 357 -17.95 -13.25 -5.34
CA ARG A 357 -19.39 -13.13 -5.10
C ARG A 357 -19.92 -14.34 -4.37
N THR A 358 -20.54 -14.13 -3.21
CA THR A 358 -21.20 -15.19 -2.44
C THR A 358 -22.44 -14.64 -1.74
N GLY A 359 -23.61 -15.09 -2.14
CA GLY A 359 -24.87 -14.56 -1.63
C GLY A 359 -25.01 -13.04 -1.84
N LYS A 360 -25.19 -12.32 -0.74
CA LYS A 360 -25.27 -10.83 -0.72
C LYS A 360 -23.91 -10.16 -0.73
N LEU A 361 -22.83 -10.91 -0.47
CA LEU A 361 -21.48 -10.38 -0.40
C LEU A 361 -20.88 -10.22 -1.79
N LYS A 362 -20.39 -9.04 -2.05
CA LYS A 362 -19.58 -8.68 -3.21
C LYS A 362 -18.25 -8.17 -2.69
N ILE A 363 -17.24 -9.01 -2.72
CA ILE A 363 -15.98 -8.79 -2.05
C ILE A 363 -14.93 -8.31 -3.04
N SER A 364 -14.21 -7.24 -2.70
CA SER A 364 -12.98 -6.85 -3.39
C SER A 364 -11.81 -7.56 -2.71
N PRO A 365 -11.30 -8.67 -3.27
CA PRO A 365 -10.25 -9.44 -2.64
C PRO A 365 -8.87 -8.85 -2.92
N SER A 366 -7.94 -9.07 -1.99
CA SER A 366 -6.51 -8.88 -2.20
C SER A 366 -5.73 -9.84 -1.31
N ILE A 367 -4.62 -10.36 -1.84
CA ILE A 367 -3.73 -11.26 -1.12
C ILE A 367 -2.42 -10.53 -0.87
N CYS A 368 -2.14 -10.21 0.41
CA CYS A 368 -0.87 -9.66 0.89
C CYS A 368 -0.47 -8.37 0.14
N TYR A 369 0.63 -8.40 -0.59
CA TYR A 369 1.21 -7.27 -1.33
C TYR A 369 0.25 -6.56 -2.29
N GLU A 370 -0.80 -7.24 -2.75
CA GLU A 370 -1.77 -6.68 -3.71
C GLU A 370 -2.48 -5.44 -3.18
N ILE A 371 -2.70 -5.33 -1.86
CA ILE A 371 -3.34 -4.18 -1.24
C ILE A 371 -2.57 -2.87 -1.46
N ALA A 372 -1.27 -2.95 -1.74
CA ALA A 372 -0.44 -1.79 -2.02
C ALA A 372 -0.74 -1.16 -3.39
N PHE A 373 -1.31 -1.93 -4.34
CA PHE A 373 -1.62 -1.48 -5.69
C PHE A 373 -3.04 -0.91 -5.76
N ASP A 374 -3.15 0.40 -5.78
CA ASP A 374 -4.40 1.15 -5.79
C ASP A 374 -5.32 0.77 -6.96
N GLU A 375 -4.79 0.73 -8.18
CA GLU A 375 -5.58 0.37 -9.37
C GLU A 375 -6.05 -1.09 -9.37
N HIS A 376 -5.29 -2.00 -8.71
CA HIS A 376 -5.70 -3.37 -8.52
C HIS A 376 -6.98 -3.45 -7.67
N ILE A 377 -6.99 -2.77 -6.52
CA ILE A 377 -8.15 -2.72 -5.63
C ILE A 377 -9.31 -2.00 -6.31
N ARG A 378 -9.06 -0.88 -6.99
CA ARG A 378 -10.09 -0.10 -7.66
C ARG A 378 -10.91 -0.91 -8.68
N LYS A 379 -10.28 -1.81 -9.43
CA LYS A 379 -10.96 -2.66 -10.44
C LYS A 379 -12.08 -3.50 -9.84
N THR A 380 -11.90 -3.99 -8.62
CA THR A 380 -12.88 -4.85 -7.93
C THR A 380 -13.75 -4.08 -6.95
N ALA A 381 -13.20 -3.05 -6.31
CA ALA A 381 -13.91 -2.28 -5.31
C ALA A 381 -15.16 -1.56 -5.83
N LYS A 382 -15.16 -1.10 -7.10
CA LYS A 382 -16.32 -0.44 -7.72
C LYS A 382 -17.59 -1.30 -7.76
N ASP A 383 -17.44 -2.62 -7.86
CA ASP A 383 -18.53 -3.59 -7.95
C ASP A 383 -18.73 -4.39 -6.64
N SER A 384 -18.09 -3.97 -5.55
CA SER A 384 -18.08 -4.65 -4.25
C SER A 384 -18.79 -3.83 -3.18
N ASN A 385 -19.16 -4.47 -2.07
CA ASN A 385 -19.75 -3.82 -0.90
C ASN A 385 -18.87 -3.95 0.35
N ILE A 386 -17.76 -4.69 0.27
CA ILE A 386 -16.74 -4.86 1.30
C ILE A 386 -15.38 -5.12 0.63
N LEU A 387 -14.30 -4.65 1.26
CA LEU A 387 -12.93 -4.98 0.88
C LEU A 387 -12.39 -6.07 1.81
N LEU A 388 -11.62 -6.99 1.25
CA LEU A 388 -10.97 -8.06 1.99
C LEU A 388 -9.48 -8.09 1.65
N THR A 389 -8.63 -8.09 2.66
CA THR A 389 -7.22 -8.43 2.49
C THR A 389 -6.84 -9.57 3.42
N VAL A 390 -6.19 -10.58 2.87
CA VAL A 390 -5.58 -11.65 3.65
C VAL A 390 -4.07 -11.61 3.50
N SER A 391 -3.33 -11.91 4.56
CA SER A 391 -1.87 -11.80 4.52
C SER A 391 -1.17 -12.80 5.45
N ASN A 392 0.08 -13.10 5.10
CA ASN A 392 1.01 -13.78 5.98
C ASN A 392 2.16 -12.84 6.35
N ASP A 393 1.89 -11.92 7.28
CA ASP A 393 2.86 -10.90 7.70
C ASP A 393 4.01 -11.45 8.57
N THR A 394 4.12 -12.77 8.76
CA THR A 394 5.25 -13.42 9.47
C THR A 394 6.60 -13.00 8.88
N TRP A 395 6.63 -12.77 7.55
CA TRP A 395 7.81 -12.29 6.83
C TRP A 395 8.38 -10.96 7.34
N PHE A 396 7.55 -10.10 7.92
CA PHE A 396 7.98 -8.81 8.45
C PHE A 396 8.53 -8.89 9.87
N GLY A 397 8.27 -9.99 10.60
CA GLY A 397 8.64 -10.16 11.99
C GLY A 397 8.09 -9.05 12.90
N ARG A 398 8.77 -8.80 14.02
CA ARG A 398 8.43 -7.71 14.95
C ARG A 398 9.02 -6.39 14.47
N SER A 399 8.57 -5.90 13.33
CA SER A 399 9.04 -4.65 12.71
C SER A 399 7.88 -3.69 12.46
N ILE A 400 8.18 -2.55 11.83
CA ILE A 400 7.16 -1.57 11.41
C ILE A 400 6.37 -2.04 10.18
N GLY A 401 6.82 -3.07 9.46
CA GLY A 401 6.21 -3.56 8.23
C GLY A 401 4.72 -3.88 8.34
N PRO A 402 4.26 -4.69 9.32
CA PRO A 402 2.85 -5.01 9.49
C PRO A 402 1.96 -3.78 9.72
N ILE A 403 2.48 -2.76 10.42
CA ILE A 403 1.73 -1.54 10.73
C ILE A 403 1.62 -0.67 9.47
N GLN A 404 2.70 -0.52 8.70
CA GLN A 404 2.66 0.16 7.40
C GLN A 404 1.72 -0.55 6.41
N HIS A 405 1.68 -1.88 6.44
CA HIS A 405 0.79 -2.68 5.61
C HIS A 405 -0.69 -2.47 5.97
N LEU A 406 -1.00 -2.27 7.27
CA LEU A 406 -2.34 -1.89 7.73
C LEU A 406 -2.69 -0.45 7.33
N GLU A 407 -1.76 0.51 7.43
CA GLU A 407 -1.97 1.90 6.97
C GLU A 407 -2.34 1.96 5.48
N ILE A 408 -1.70 1.15 4.65
CA ILE A 408 -2.06 1.02 3.24
C ILE A 408 -3.50 0.51 3.10
N ALA A 409 -3.90 -0.48 3.89
CA ALA A 409 -5.27 -1.01 3.86
C ALA A 409 -6.31 0.05 4.31
N GLN A 410 -6.00 0.88 5.33
CA GLN A 410 -6.85 2.01 5.73
C GLN A 410 -7.09 2.99 4.58
N ASN A 411 -6.04 3.29 3.80
CA ASN A 411 -6.18 4.15 2.61
C ASN A 411 -7.11 3.54 1.57
N ARG A 412 -7.08 2.22 1.35
CA ARG A 412 -8.01 1.55 0.40
C ARG A 412 -9.45 1.70 0.88
N ALA A 413 -9.74 1.54 2.18
CA ALA A 413 -11.07 1.76 2.72
C ALA A 413 -11.55 3.21 2.49
N LEU A 414 -10.69 4.21 2.74
CA LEU A 414 -10.95 5.62 2.49
C LEU A 414 -11.23 5.94 1.02
N GLU A 415 -10.40 5.44 0.11
CA GLU A 415 -10.52 5.68 -1.32
C GLU A 415 -11.87 5.22 -1.88
N HIS A 416 -12.36 4.11 -1.37
CA HIS A 416 -13.58 3.48 -1.87
C HIS A 416 -14.80 3.72 -1.01
N LYS A 417 -14.62 4.29 0.21
CA LYS A 417 -15.68 4.47 1.22
C LYS A 417 -16.45 3.18 1.47
N LYS A 418 -15.69 2.10 1.64
CA LYS A 418 -16.18 0.76 1.96
C LYS A 418 -15.40 0.20 3.15
N PRO A 419 -16.05 -0.59 4.04
CA PRO A 419 -15.36 -1.24 5.13
C PRO A 419 -14.33 -2.23 4.58
N LEU A 420 -13.23 -2.41 5.32
CA LEU A 420 -12.20 -3.38 4.98
C LEU A 420 -12.02 -4.35 6.15
N ILE A 421 -12.03 -5.63 5.83
CA ILE A 421 -11.68 -6.71 6.74
C ILE A 421 -10.30 -7.26 6.39
N ARG A 422 -9.45 -7.41 7.40
CA ARG A 422 -8.07 -7.86 7.23
C ARG A 422 -7.80 -9.05 8.13
N ALA A 423 -7.56 -10.22 7.53
CA ALA A 423 -7.16 -11.43 8.23
C ALA A 423 -5.68 -11.75 7.97
N THR A 424 -4.87 -11.88 9.03
CA THR A 424 -3.44 -12.18 8.92
C THR A 424 -3.08 -13.41 9.75
N ASN A 425 -2.01 -14.12 9.37
CA ASN A 425 -1.54 -15.28 10.14
C ASN A 425 -0.94 -14.85 11.49
N SER A 426 0.03 -13.94 11.48
CA SER A 426 0.75 -13.45 12.67
C SER A 426 0.93 -11.94 12.68
N GLY A 427 0.39 -11.25 11.69
CA GLY A 427 0.40 -9.80 11.58
C GLY A 427 -0.70 -9.15 12.40
N ILE A 428 -1.30 -8.08 11.86
CA ILE A 428 -2.38 -7.33 12.51
C ILE A 428 -3.68 -7.61 11.78
N SER A 429 -4.51 -8.50 12.30
CA SER A 429 -5.89 -8.66 11.85
C SER A 429 -6.71 -7.48 12.35
N ALA A 430 -7.60 -6.95 11.52
CA ALA A 430 -8.32 -5.72 11.85
C ALA A 430 -9.64 -5.57 11.09
N PHE A 431 -10.55 -4.82 11.68
CA PHE A 431 -11.70 -4.22 11.03
C PHE A 431 -11.46 -2.73 10.83
N VAL A 432 -11.59 -2.27 9.61
CA VAL A 432 -11.42 -0.86 9.23
C VAL A 432 -12.75 -0.31 8.72
N SER A 433 -13.14 0.85 9.21
CA SER A 433 -14.37 1.52 8.79
C SER A 433 -14.27 2.04 7.34
N LYS A 434 -15.40 2.38 6.73
CA LYS A 434 -15.42 3.08 5.42
C LYS A 434 -14.67 4.41 5.42
N ASN A 435 -14.38 4.95 6.60
CA ASN A 435 -13.63 6.19 6.79
C ASN A 435 -12.13 5.97 7.05
N GLY A 436 -11.63 4.72 6.94
CA GLY A 436 -10.24 4.40 7.17
C GLY A 436 -9.85 4.25 8.65
N GLU A 437 -10.78 4.44 9.57
CA GLU A 437 -10.54 4.31 11.01
C GLU A 437 -10.43 2.82 11.39
N ILE A 438 -9.48 2.48 12.23
CA ILE A 438 -9.38 1.13 12.79
C ILE A 438 -10.46 0.98 13.86
N ILE A 439 -11.50 0.19 13.55
CA ILE A 439 -12.60 -0.09 14.48
C ILE A 439 -12.12 -1.00 15.61
N GLU A 440 -11.39 -2.05 15.23
CA GLU A 440 -10.83 -3.04 16.13
C GLU A 440 -9.64 -3.72 15.46
N ARG A 441 -8.61 -4.03 16.22
CA ARG A 441 -7.44 -4.75 15.73
C ARG A 441 -6.87 -5.70 16.76
N GLN A 442 -6.25 -6.77 16.26
CA GLN A 442 -5.49 -7.72 17.06
C GLN A 442 -4.02 -7.30 17.13
N THR A 443 -3.36 -7.63 18.22
CA THR A 443 -1.90 -7.54 18.32
C THR A 443 -1.25 -8.62 17.45
N TYR A 444 -0.11 -8.28 16.82
CA TYR A 444 0.66 -9.27 16.08
C TYR A 444 1.32 -10.30 16.98
N PHE A 445 1.54 -11.51 16.46
CA PHE A 445 2.08 -12.70 17.14
C PHE A 445 1.22 -13.21 18.31
N GLU A 446 -0.09 -13.10 18.19
CA GLU A 446 -1.05 -13.69 19.11
C GLU A 446 -2.02 -14.61 18.34
N ASP A 447 -2.31 -15.79 18.92
CA ASP A 447 -3.34 -16.72 18.43
C ASP A 447 -4.69 -16.28 19.00
N LYS A 448 -5.49 -15.60 18.20
CA LYS A 448 -6.78 -15.03 18.61
C LYS A 448 -7.75 -14.88 17.44
N THR A 449 -9.01 -14.66 17.78
CA THR A 449 -10.07 -14.32 16.84
C THR A 449 -10.63 -12.93 17.13
N LEU A 450 -11.10 -12.24 16.09
CA LEU A 450 -11.88 -11.01 16.19
C LEU A 450 -13.24 -11.26 15.58
N THR A 451 -14.32 -10.95 16.29
CA THR A 451 -15.69 -11.07 15.81
C THR A 451 -16.42 -9.75 15.93
N ARG A 452 -17.01 -9.28 14.81
CA ARG A 452 -17.74 -8.02 14.78
C ARG A 452 -18.83 -8.01 13.72
N ASN A 453 -19.90 -7.28 14.00
CA ASN A 453 -20.91 -6.93 13.01
C ASN A 453 -20.39 -5.81 12.12
N ILE A 454 -20.43 -6.02 10.81
CA ILE A 454 -19.94 -5.09 9.80
C ILE A 454 -21.09 -4.72 8.87
N ILE A 455 -21.33 -3.41 8.75
CA ILE A 455 -22.28 -2.87 7.77
C ILE A 455 -21.61 -2.88 6.40
N LEU A 456 -22.27 -3.48 5.42
CA LEU A 456 -21.88 -3.45 4.02
C LEU A 456 -22.27 -2.12 3.38
N TYR A 457 -21.52 -1.65 2.38
CA TYR A 457 -21.81 -0.37 1.72
C TYR A 457 -21.79 -0.51 0.20
N SER A 458 -22.87 -0.04 -0.44
CA SER A 458 -22.98 0.08 -1.90
C SER A 458 -22.78 1.50 -2.39
N GLY A 459 -22.34 1.67 -3.63
CA GLY A 459 -22.03 2.97 -4.21
C GLY A 459 -20.55 3.11 -4.54
N ASN A 460 -20.19 4.26 -5.09
CA ASN A 460 -18.84 4.52 -5.57
C ASN A 460 -18.40 5.96 -5.34
N THR A 461 -17.21 6.14 -4.84
CA THR A 461 -16.53 7.44 -4.75
C THR A 461 -16.15 7.92 -6.16
N PHE A 462 -15.76 9.19 -6.27
CA PHE A 462 -15.19 9.73 -7.50
C PHE A 462 -13.91 8.95 -7.88
N TYR A 463 -13.05 8.67 -6.89
CA TYR A 463 -11.86 7.84 -7.09
C TYR A 463 -12.17 6.42 -7.57
N SER A 464 -13.18 5.75 -6.99
CA SER A 464 -13.60 4.42 -7.45
C SER A 464 -13.96 4.40 -8.94
N LYS A 465 -14.61 5.47 -9.43
CA LYS A 465 -15.03 5.57 -10.83
C LYS A 465 -13.86 5.89 -11.77
N TYR A 466 -13.06 6.88 -11.44
CA TYR A 466 -12.09 7.47 -12.36
C TYR A 466 -10.63 7.15 -12.01
N GLY A 467 -10.35 6.67 -10.79
CA GLY A 467 -9.00 6.37 -10.32
C GLY A 467 -8.08 7.58 -10.40
N ASN A 468 -6.86 7.33 -10.77
CA ASN A 468 -5.83 8.36 -10.95
C ASN A 468 -5.92 9.13 -12.29
N LEU A 469 -6.89 8.81 -13.17
CA LEU A 469 -6.97 9.40 -14.50
C LEU A 469 -7.05 10.93 -14.49
N PRO A 470 -7.89 11.60 -13.65
CA PRO A 470 -7.94 13.07 -13.61
C PRO A 470 -6.60 13.69 -13.18
N LEU A 471 -5.92 13.09 -12.21
CA LEU A 471 -4.61 13.52 -11.75
C LEU A 471 -3.55 13.37 -12.86
N LEU A 472 -3.52 12.22 -13.53
CA LEU A 472 -2.61 11.97 -14.66
C LEU A 472 -2.82 12.97 -15.81
N ILE A 473 -4.08 13.28 -16.15
CA ILE A 473 -4.40 14.29 -17.16
C ILE A 473 -3.82 15.64 -16.73
N PHE A 474 -4.04 16.05 -15.47
CA PHE A 474 -3.46 17.31 -14.96
C PHE A 474 -1.93 17.32 -15.06
N LEU A 475 -1.25 16.25 -14.65
CA LEU A 475 0.21 16.14 -14.70
C LEU A 475 0.73 16.22 -16.15
N ILE A 476 0.08 15.51 -17.08
CA ILE A 476 0.42 15.53 -18.51
C ILE A 476 0.24 16.93 -19.09
N LEU A 477 -0.89 17.60 -18.81
CA LEU A 477 -1.15 18.95 -19.28
C LEU A 477 -0.12 19.94 -18.74
N TYR A 478 0.28 19.83 -17.47
CA TYR A 478 1.31 20.68 -16.88
C TYR A 478 2.66 20.49 -17.55
N VAL A 479 3.11 19.25 -17.76
CA VAL A 479 4.38 18.94 -18.44
C VAL A 479 4.34 19.41 -19.90
N SER A 480 3.23 19.19 -20.60
CA SER A 480 3.02 19.65 -21.98
C SER A 480 3.10 21.17 -22.07
N PHE A 481 2.46 21.89 -21.14
CA PHE A 481 2.54 23.35 -21.06
C PHE A 481 3.99 23.85 -20.93
N LEU A 482 4.78 23.24 -20.01
CA LEU A 482 6.19 23.61 -19.84
C LEU A 482 7.02 23.32 -21.10
N SER A 483 6.76 22.21 -21.79
CA SER A 483 7.45 21.81 -23.01
C SER A 483 7.14 22.74 -24.16
N LEU A 484 5.87 23.11 -24.38
CA LEU A 484 5.43 24.06 -25.41
C LEU A 484 6.01 25.45 -25.16
N ARG A 485 6.03 25.90 -23.90
CA ARG A 485 6.64 27.18 -23.53
C ARG A 485 8.11 27.25 -23.91
N LYS A 486 8.86 26.17 -23.71
CA LYS A 486 10.26 26.09 -24.13
C LYS A 486 10.40 26.14 -25.64
N LEU A 487 9.56 25.40 -26.38
CA LEU A 487 9.62 25.32 -27.84
C LEU A 487 9.31 26.68 -28.53
N PHE A 488 8.30 27.36 -28.03
CA PHE A 488 7.82 28.60 -28.67
C PHE A 488 8.40 29.90 -28.07
N HIS A 489 9.37 29.81 -27.14
CA HIS A 489 9.96 30.98 -26.44
C HIS A 489 8.90 31.93 -25.85
N ILE A 490 7.75 31.41 -25.43
CA ILE A 490 6.63 32.21 -24.92
C ILE A 490 7.01 32.77 -23.53
N ASN A 491 7.31 34.06 -23.47
CA ASN A 491 7.53 34.80 -22.22
C ASN A 491 6.18 35.23 -21.62
N ILE A 492 5.62 34.39 -20.76
CA ILE A 492 4.50 34.77 -19.87
C ILE A 492 5.11 35.17 -18.53
N ASN A 493 5.23 36.48 -18.28
CA ASN A 493 5.69 37.04 -17.00
C ASN A 493 4.69 36.82 -15.86
#